data_27606662e218d086c16f08fefb2d15db
#
_entry.id   27606662e218d086c16f08fefb2d15db
#
_cell.length_a   1.000
_cell.length_b   1.000
_cell.length_c   1.000
_cell.angle_alpha   90.00
_cell.angle_beta   90.00
_cell.angle_gamma   90.00
#
_symmetry.space_group_name_H-M   'P 1'
#
loop_
_entity.id
_entity.type
_entity.pdbx_description
1 polymer ?
#
loop_
_entity_poly.entity_id
_entity_poly.type
_entity_poly.pdbx_seq_one_letter_code
_entity_poly.pdbx_strand_id
1 'polypeptide(L)'
;MIRVLPVLLAVVVSAPAFAEECVVSAGPKDRVSRGKTVVVEAGESLENAMALDGDVVLRRGARVKSAVAVNGNVILEADAKVTGNAATFGGEIRIAPGAKIAGNRLELSDRVQVRSENGKDLNLAVSVAGQDVSRLLVAKLVEKARSCRIEAVSAGNGEIRL
;
A
#
# COMPACT_ATOMS: atom_id res chain seq x y z
N MET A 1 -7.52 -3.86 71.33
CA MET A 1 -7.75 -2.91 70.20
C MET A 1 -6.90 -3.36 69.04
N ILE A 2 -7.47 -4.15 68.14
CA ILE A 2 -6.77 -4.68 66.96
C ILE A 2 -7.15 -3.77 65.77
N ARG A 3 -6.16 -3.05 65.26
CA ARG A 3 -6.32 -2.21 64.03
C ARG A 3 -6.05 -3.10 62.80
N VAL A 4 -7.12 -3.43 62.09
CA VAL A 4 -7.04 -4.10 60.79
C VAL A 4 -6.79 -3.03 59.72
N LEU A 5 -5.61 -3.09 59.06
CA LEU A 5 -5.27 -2.28 57.89
C LEU A 5 -5.89 -2.93 56.66
N PRO A 6 -6.65 -2.23 55.80
CA PRO A 6 -7.05 -2.80 54.52
C PRO A 6 -5.92 -2.72 53.52
N VAL A 7 -5.44 -3.88 53.07
CA VAL A 7 -4.53 -4.00 51.93
C VAL A 7 -5.35 -3.78 50.68
N LEU A 8 -5.13 -2.61 50.03
CA LEU A 8 -5.68 -2.28 48.72
C LEU A 8 -4.86 -3.08 47.65
N LEU A 9 -5.46 -4.17 47.19
CA LEU A 9 -4.93 -4.96 46.06
C LEU A 9 -5.24 -4.20 44.77
N ALA A 10 -4.25 -3.45 44.25
CA ALA A 10 -4.35 -2.82 42.94
C ALA A 10 -4.21 -3.90 41.86
N VAL A 11 -5.33 -4.31 41.27
CA VAL A 11 -5.36 -5.17 40.09
C VAL A 11 -4.97 -4.30 38.89
N VAL A 12 -3.72 -4.42 38.46
CA VAL A 12 -3.26 -3.87 37.19
C VAL A 12 -3.85 -4.73 36.07
N VAL A 13 -4.96 -4.27 35.50
CA VAL A 13 -5.52 -4.85 34.27
C VAL A 13 -4.63 -4.39 33.13
N SER A 14 -3.63 -5.21 32.79
CA SER A 14 -2.90 -5.07 31.53
C SER A 14 -3.87 -5.43 30.39
N ALA A 15 -4.44 -4.44 29.74
CA ALA A 15 -5.15 -4.63 28.49
C ALA A 15 -4.17 -5.18 27.45
N PRO A 16 -4.47 -6.33 26.79
CA PRO A 16 -3.66 -6.77 25.68
C PRO A 16 -3.74 -5.70 24.59
N ALA A 17 -2.62 -5.09 24.26
CA ALA A 17 -2.49 -4.31 23.06
C ALA A 17 -2.67 -5.28 21.89
N PHE A 18 -3.87 -5.33 21.32
CA PHE A 18 -4.09 -5.98 20.04
C PHE A 18 -3.27 -5.21 19.02
N ALA A 19 -2.08 -5.67 18.73
CA ALA A 19 -1.36 -5.27 17.55
C ALA A 19 -2.23 -5.74 16.36
N GLU A 20 -2.92 -4.82 15.70
CA GLU A 20 -3.63 -5.12 14.45
C GLU A 20 -2.60 -5.68 13.47
N GLU A 21 -2.60 -6.99 13.30
CA GLU A 21 -1.74 -7.67 12.35
C GLU A 21 -2.20 -7.27 10.94
N CYS A 22 -1.33 -6.60 10.19
CA CYS A 22 -1.62 -6.24 8.82
C CYS A 22 -1.53 -7.51 7.95
N VAL A 23 -2.64 -7.88 7.30
CA VAL A 23 -2.72 -9.02 6.40
C VAL A 23 -3.11 -8.53 5.01
N VAL A 24 -2.32 -8.90 4.01
CA VAL A 24 -2.65 -8.69 2.60
C VAL A 24 -3.13 -10.00 2.02
N SER A 25 -4.42 -10.09 1.72
CA SER A 25 -5.03 -11.27 1.12
C SER A 25 -4.93 -11.20 -0.40
N ALA A 26 -4.39 -12.25 -1.02
CA ALA A 26 -4.26 -12.35 -2.47
C ALA A 26 -5.25 -13.40 -3.03
N GLY A 27 -6.10 -12.97 -3.95
CA GLY A 27 -7.06 -13.81 -4.67
C GLY A 27 -6.48 -14.38 -5.98
N PRO A 28 -7.26 -15.16 -6.73
CA PRO A 28 -6.81 -15.84 -7.96
C PRO A 28 -6.45 -14.89 -9.11
N LYS A 29 -6.95 -13.65 -9.07
CA LYS A 29 -6.65 -12.60 -10.04
C LYS A 29 -5.74 -11.51 -9.47
N ASP A 30 -5.13 -11.78 -8.34
CA ASP A 30 -4.20 -10.87 -7.69
C ASP A 30 -2.77 -11.37 -7.90
N ARG A 31 -1.85 -10.43 -8.06
CA ARG A 31 -0.42 -10.72 -8.08
C ARG A 31 0.25 -9.88 -7.01
N VAL A 32 0.74 -10.54 -5.97
CA VAL A 32 1.40 -9.90 -4.83
C VAL A 32 2.80 -10.47 -4.69
N SER A 33 3.78 -9.60 -4.49
CA SER A 33 5.18 -10.02 -4.28
C SER A 33 5.84 -9.19 -3.18
N ARG A 34 6.82 -9.77 -2.51
CA ARG A 34 7.70 -9.08 -1.57
C ARG A 34 9.15 -9.20 -2.03
N GLY A 35 9.86 -8.05 -2.04
CA GLY A 35 11.27 -7.99 -2.45
C GLY A 35 11.52 -8.23 -3.93
N LYS A 36 10.47 -8.29 -4.77
CA LYS A 36 10.56 -8.51 -6.21
C LYS A 36 9.59 -7.62 -6.96
N THR A 37 9.92 -7.29 -8.18
CA THR A 37 9.04 -6.57 -9.10
C THR A 37 7.85 -7.45 -9.50
N VAL A 38 6.65 -6.89 -9.41
CA VAL A 38 5.44 -7.48 -9.98
C VAL A 38 5.30 -6.99 -11.41
N VAL A 39 5.34 -7.92 -12.36
CA VAL A 39 5.14 -7.63 -13.79
C VAL A 39 3.80 -8.17 -14.23
N VAL A 40 2.94 -7.31 -14.76
CA VAL A 40 1.71 -7.68 -15.45
C VAL A 40 2.02 -7.69 -16.93
N GLU A 41 1.93 -8.86 -17.55
CA GLU A 41 2.36 -9.05 -18.93
C GLU A 41 1.48 -8.32 -19.95
N ALA A 42 1.99 -8.17 -21.17
CA ALA A 42 1.29 -7.45 -22.22
C ALA A 42 -0.08 -8.06 -22.52
N GLY A 43 -1.13 -7.22 -22.44
CA GLY A 43 -2.52 -7.64 -22.65
C GLY A 43 -3.14 -8.45 -21.48
N GLU A 44 -2.37 -8.75 -20.44
CA GLU A 44 -2.87 -9.45 -19.26
C GLU A 44 -3.84 -8.58 -18.45
N SER A 45 -4.80 -9.23 -17.80
CA SER A 45 -5.76 -8.55 -16.93
C SER A 45 -5.79 -9.18 -15.54
N LEU A 46 -5.52 -8.37 -14.51
CA LEU A 46 -5.57 -8.74 -13.10
C LEU A 46 -6.56 -7.83 -12.35
N GLU A 47 -6.97 -8.24 -11.16
CA GLU A 47 -7.69 -7.35 -10.25
C GLU A 47 -6.70 -6.47 -9.50
N ASN A 48 -5.77 -7.07 -8.79
CA ASN A 48 -4.79 -6.32 -8.01
C ASN A 48 -3.36 -6.73 -8.37
N ALA A 49 -2.49 -5.74 -8.50
CA ALA A 49 -1.05 -5.91 -8.60
C ALA A 49 -0.39 -5.15 -7.45
N MET A 50 0.30 -5.85 -6.55
CA MET A 50 0.93 -5.24 -5.38
C MET A 50 2.36 -5.73 -5.21
N ALA A 51 3.29 -4.79 -5.04
CA ALA A 51 4.66 -5.08 -4.69
C ALA A 51 5.00 -4.46 -3.31
N LEU A 52 5.58 -5.26 -2.42
CA LEU A 52 6.17 -4.82 -1.17
C LEU A 52 7.70 -4.91 -1.32
N ASP A 53 8.40 -3.79 -1.20
CA ASP A 53 9.83 -3.66 -1.49
C ASP A 53 10.18 -4.05 -2.95
N GLY A 54 9.43 -3.48 -3.91
CA GLY A 54 9.61 -3.71 -5.35
C GLY A 54 8.67 -2.87 -6.18
N ASP A 55 8.89 -2.87 -7.48
CA ASP A 55 8.08 -2.12 -8.44
C ASP A 55 6.86 -2.92 -8.90
N VAL A 56 5.83 -2.21 -9.38
CA VAL A 56 4.73 -2.78 -10.16
C VAL A 56 4.87 -2.27 -11.58
N VAL A 57 5.06 -3.18 -12.54
CA VAL A 57 5.22 -2.85 -13.96
C VAL A 57 4.06 -3.42 -14.75
N LEU A 58 3.27 -2.55 -15.35
CA LEU A 58 2.22 -2.93 -16.30
C LEU A 58 2.79 -2.80 -17.71
N ARG A 59 2.97 -3.94 -18.39
CA ARG A 59 3.42 -3.99 -19.78
C ARG A 59 2.37 -3.42 -20.72
N ARG A 60 2.75 -3.22 -21.98
CA ARG A 60 1.89 -2.63 -23.01
C ARG A 60 0.51 -3.28 -23.05
N GLY A 61 -0.54 -2.46 -22.92
CA GLY A 61 -1.92 -2.89 -22.98
C GLY A 61 -2.41 -3.74 -21.79
N ALA A 62 -1.56 -3.97 -20.78
CA ALA A 62 -1.95 -4.65 -19.55
C ALA A 62 -3.07 -3.87 -18.82
N ARG A 63 -3.91 -4.59 -18.10
CA ARG A 63 -5.03 -4.00 -17.36
C ARG A 63 -5.08 -4.51 -15.93
N VAL A 64 -5.20 -3.59 -14.98
CA VAL A 64 -5.46 -3.93 -13.59
C VAL A 64 -6.55 -3.03 -13.02
N LYS A 65 -7.25 -3.52 -12.00
CA LYS A 65 -8.18 -2.70 -11.25
C LYS A 65 -7.41 -1.81 -10.26
N SER A 66 -6.43 -2.37 -9.56
CA SER A 66 -5.63 -1.63 -8.59
C SER A 66 -4.15 -1.97 -8.72
N ALA A 67 -3.28 -0.96 -8.64
CA ALA A 67 -1.83 -1.10 -8.67
C ALA A 67 -1.23 -0.41 -7.44
N VAL A 68 -0.48 -1.15 -6.60
CA VAL A 68 0.11 -0.61 -5.39
C VAL A 68 1.57 -1.03 -5.27
N ALA A 69 2.46 -0.07 -5.10
CA ALA A 69 3.86 -0.34 -4.78
C ALA A 69 4.22 0.27 -3.41
N VAL A 70 4.85 -0.50 -2.56
CA VAL A 70 5.42 -0.05 -1.30
C VAL A 70 6.93 -0.10 -1.41
N ASN A 71 7.60 1.02 -1.15
CA ASN A 71 9.02 1.18 -1.33
C ASN A 71 9.47 0.81 -2.76
N GLY A 72 8.72 1.30 -3.74
CA GLY A 72 8.92 1.05 -5.15
C GLY A 72 7.98 1.88 -6.03
N ASN A 73 8.10 1.73 -7.34
CA ASN A 73 7.39 2.53 -8.32
C ASN A 73 6.22 1.76 -8.94
N VAL A 74 5.22 2.49 -9.43
CA VAL A 74 4.22 1.94 -10.36
C VAL A 74 4.53 2.47 -11.75
N ILE A 75 4.82 1.57 -12.69
CA ILE A 75 5.24 1.91 -14.05
C ILE A 75 4.20 1.38 -15.02
N LEU A 76 3.55 2.30 -15.74
CA LEU A 76 2.59 1.97 -16.80
C LEU A 76 3.28 2.17 -18.14
N GLU A 77 3.48 1.09 -18.89
CA GLU A 77 3.92 1.15 -20.28
C GLU A 77 2.77 1.62 -21.21
N ALA A 78 3.08 1.82 -22.50
CA ALA A 78 2.13 2.33 -23.46
C ALA A 78 0.81 1.54 -23.45
N ASP A 79 -0.32 2.25 -23.48
CA ASP A 79 -1.67 1.70 -23.51
C ASP A 79 -2.08 0.85 -22.30
N ALA A 80 -1.24 0.76 -21.27
CA ALA A 80 -1.59 0.10 -20.00
C ALA A 80 -2.71 0.87 -19.28
N LYS A 81 -3.59 0.15 -18.58
CA LYS A 81 -4.75 0.73 -17.92
C LYS A 81 -4.89 0.26 -16.47
N VAL A 82 -5.01 1.23 -15.57
CA VAL A 82 -5.52 1.01 -14.21
C VAL A 82 -6.95 1.51 -14.18
N THR A 83 -7.92 0.61 -14.00
CA THR A 83 -9.36 0.96 -14.04
C THR A 83 -9.88 1.53 -12.72
N GLY A 84 -9.17 1.33 -11.63
CA GLY A 84 -9.39 1.92 -10.31
C GLY A 84 -8.20 2.75 -9.89
N ASN A 85 -7.64 2.45 -8.73
CA ASN A 85 -6.63 3.30 -8.08
C ASN A 85 -5.20 2.80 -8.33
N ALA A 86 -4.26 3.76 -8.43
CA ALA A 86 -2.84 3.49 -8.39
C ALA A 86 -2.21 4.20 -7.18
N ALA A 87 -1.38 3.52 -6.41
CA ALA A 87 -0.72 4.10 -5.25
C ALA A 87 0.74 3.69 -5.15
N THR A 88 1.59 4.63 -4.73
CA THR A 88 2.97 4.34 -4.29
C THR A 88 3.22 4.92 -2.92
N PHE A 89 3.98 4.17 -2.13
CA PHE A 89 4.48 4.58 -0.83
C PHE A 89 6.00 4.51 -0.86
N GLY A 90 6.67 5.65 -0.88
CA GLY A 90 8.12 5.73 -1.02
C GLY A 90 8.64 5.59 -2.46
N GLY A 91 7.81 5.90 -3.48
CA GLY A 91 8.17 5.86 -4.90
C GLY A 91 7.32 6.78 -5.75
N GLU A 92 7.36 6.59 -7.07
CA GLU A 92 6.69 7.40 -8.07
C GLU A 92 5.78 6.56 -8.97
N ILE A 93 4.75 7.21 -9.55
CA ILE A 93 3.93 6.62 -10.61
C ILE A 93 4.37 7.19 -11.96
N ARG A 94 4.92 6.34 -12.82
CA ARG A 94 5.37 6.70 -14.16
C ARG A 94 4.37 6.21 -15.19
N ILE A 95 3.90 7.12 -16.04
CA ILE A 95 2.83 6.85 -17.01
C ILE A 95 3.37 7.13 -18.41
N ALA A 96 3.48 6.08 -19.23
CA ALA A 96 3.88 6.20 -20.64
C ALA A 96 2.71 6.75 -21.50
N PRO A 97 2.98 7.27 -22.70
CA PRO A 97 1.96 7.74 -23.63
C PRO A 97 0.89 6.67 -23.90
N GLY A 98 -0.38 7.09 -23.87
CA GLY A 98 -1.53 6.19 -24.06
C GLY A 98 -1.98 5.42 -22.81
N ALA A 99 -1.13 5.31 -21.79
CA ALA A 99 -1.51 4.69 -20.53
C ALA A 99 -2.46 5.59 -19.71
N LYS A 100 -3.37 4.97 -18.95
CA LYS A 100 -4.40 5.68 -18.19
C LYS A 100 -4.64 5.07 -16.81
N ILE A 101 -4.91 5.94 -15.84
CA ILE A 101 -5.45 5.60 -14.53
C ILE A 101 -6.84 6.25 -14.47
N ALA A 102 -7.89 5.43 -14.34
CA ALA A 102 -9.27 5.93 -14.34
C ALA A 102 -9.71 6.45 -12.96
N GLY A 103 -9.17 5.92 -11.89
CA GLY A 103 -9.47 6.34 -10.53
C GLY A 103 -8.41 7.26 -9.93
N ASN A 104 -8.20 7.14 -8.64
CA ASN A 104 -7.28 8.01 -7.92
C ASN A 104 -5.81 7.60 -8.11
N ARG A 105 -4.95 8.60 -8.18
CA ARG A 105 -3.50 8.45 -8.14
C ARG A 105 -2.99 8.98 -6.80
N LEU A 106 -2.31 8.14 -6.03
CA LEU A 106 -1.70 8.50 -4.76
C LEU A 106 -0.20 8.25 -4.81
N GLU A 107 0.60 9.30 -4.63
CA GLU A 107 2.05 9.23 -4.52
C GLU A 107 2.48 9.78 -3.16
N LEU A 108 3.08 8.93 -2.35
CA LEU A 108 3.66 9.28 -1.06
C LEU A 108 5.17 9.10 -1.13
N SER A 109 5.87 10.10 -1.65
CA SER A 109 7.33 10.15 -1.66
C SER A 109 7.85 11.10 -0.58
N ASP A 110 8.30 12.28 -0.99
CA ASP A 110 8.69 13.37 -0.08
C ASP A 110 7.52 14.30 0.26
N ARG A 111 6.46 14.26 -0.57
CA ARG A 111 5.22 15.01 -0.38
C ARG A 111 4.05 14.11 -0.71
N VAL A 112 2.96 14.26 0.03
CA VAL A 112 1.70 13.59 -0.31
C VAL A 112 1.10 14.27 -1.51
N GLN A 113 1.08 13.59 -2.66
CA GLN A 113 0.39 14.07 -3.86
C GLN A 113 -0.84 13.19 -4.11
N VAL A 114 -2.01 13.78 -4.04
CA VAL A 114 -3.27 13.10 -4.38
C VAL A 114 -3.80 13.73 -5.66
N ARG A 115 -3.83 12.94 -6.73
CA ARG A 115 -4.45 13.35 -7.99
C ARG A 115 -5.80 12.67 -8.16
N SER A 116 -6.86 13.44 -8.24
CA SER A 116 -8.20 12.95 -8.54
C SER A 116 -8.41 12.88 -10.05
N GLU A 117 -9.37 12.03 -10.50
CA GLU A 117 -9.80 11.87 -11.90
C GLU A 117 -10.10 13.22 -12.61
N ASN A 118 -10.48 14.25 -11.87
CA ASN A 118 -10.77 15.59 -12.41
C ASN A 118 -9.51 16.46 -12.61
N GLY A 119 -8.31 15.91 -12.56
CA GLY A 119 -7.06 16.60 -12.89
C GLY A 119 -6.61 17.66 -11.88
N LYS A 120 -7.24 17.76 -10.72
CA LYS A 120 -6.78 18.64 -9.64
C LYS A 120 -5.76 17.91 -8.77
N ASP A 121 -4.51 18.37 -8.84
CA ASP A 121 -3.45 17.90 -7.96
C ASP A 121 -3.64 18.54 -6.57
N LEU A 122 -3.92 17.72 -5.58
CA LEU A 122 -3.89 18.13 -4.18
C LEU A 122 -2.50 17.82 -3.62
N ASN A 123 -1.65 18.83 -3.54
CA ASN A 123 -0.40 18.74 -2.80
C ASN A 123 -0.71 18.90 -1.30
N LEU A 124 -0.79 17.80 -0.58
CA LEU A 124 -0.96 17.82 0.86
C LEU A 124 0.42 17.79 1.53
N ALA A 125 0.92 18.95 1.92
CA ALA A 125 2.01 19.01 2.88
C ALA A 125 1.40 18.88 4.29
N VAL A 126 1.70 17.80 4.99
CA VAL A 126 1.26 17.63 6.39
C VAL A 126 2.29 18.30 7.28
N SER A 127 1.91 19.42 7.89
CA SER A 127 2.75 20.08 8.89
C SER A 127 2.11 19.99 10.28
N VAL A 128 2.91 19.64 11.28
CA VAL A 128 2.53 19.68 12.69
C VAL A 128 3.45 20.66 13.40
N ALA A 129 2.86 21.67 14.07
CA ALA A 129 3.60 22.73 14.75
C ALA A 129 4.62 23.47 13.85
N GLY A 130 4.29 23.67 12.55
CA GLY A 130 5.16 24.35 11.60
C GLY A 130 6.31 23.50 11.03
N GLN A 131 6.39 22.21 11.37
CA GLN A 131 7.36 21.29 10.82
C GLN A 131 6.69 20.35 9.81
N ASP A 132 7.33 20.15 8.65
CA ASP A 132 6.88 19.19 7.64
C ASP A 132 7.16 17.77 8.13
N VAL A 133 6.09 17.04 8.45
CA VAL A 133 6.16 15.66 8.94
C VAL A 133 5.84 14.63 7.86
N SER A 134 5.70 15.06 6.61
CA SER A 134 5.34 14.19 5.49
C SER A 134 6.32 13.03 5.34
N ARG A 135 7.63 13.28 5.46
CA ARG A 135 8.67 12.23 5.39
C ARG A 135 8.54 11.20 6.50
N LEU A 136 8.25 11.65 7.72
CA LEU A 136 8.09 10.76 8.87
C LEU A 136 6.85 9.88 8.72
N LEU A 137 5.74 10.44 8.20
CA LEU A 137 4.53 9.69 7.92
C LEU A 137 4.75 8.64 6.83
N VAL A 138 5.41 9.01 5.72
CA VAL A 138 5.76 8.08 4.65
C VAL A 138 6.64 6.96 5.18
N ALA A 139 7.69 7.27 5.94
CA ALA A 139 8.59 6.27 6.51
C ALA A 139 7.84 5.27 7.41
N LYS A 140 6.93 5.75 8.28
CA LYS A 140 6.10 4.89 9.13
C LYS A 140 5.10 4.05 8.34
N LEU A 141 4.50 4.60 7.28
CA LEU A 141 3.60 3.85 6.41
C LEU A 141 4.33 2.73 5.66
N VAL A 142 5.52 3.03 5.12
CA VAL A 142 6.36 2.04 4.46
C VAL A 142 6.77 0.94 5.45
N GLU A 143 7.23 1.30 6.64
CA GLU A 143 7.61 0.34 7.68
C GLU A 143 6.43 -0.57 8.07
N LYS A 144 5.25 0.01 8.32
CA LYS A 144 4.03 -0.75 8.65
C LYS A 144 3.61 -1.66 7.49
N ALA A 145 3.63 -1.18 6.25
CA ALA A 145 3.26 -1.98 5.09
C ALA A 145 4.24 -3.15 4.85
N ARG A 146 5.54 -2.96 5.11
CA ARG A 146 6.55 -4.03 5.02
C ARG A 146 6.34 -5.14 6.03
N SER A 147 5.76 -4.85 7.19
CA SER A 147 5.45 -5.84 8.21
C SER A 147 4.18 -6.65 7.93
N CYS A 148 3.40 -6.30 6.89
CA CYS A 148 2.17 -7.02 6.55
C CYS A 148 2.47 -8.47 6.13
N ARG A 149 1.65 -9.40 6.61
CA ARG A 149 1.66 -10.80 6.17
C ARG A 149 0.88 -10.92 4.86
N ILE A 150 1.41 -11.69 3.92
CA ILE A 150 0.72 -12.00 2.67
C ILE A 150 0.10 -13.39 2.82
N GLU A 151 -1.21 -13.50 2.66
CA GLU A 151 -1.95 -14.74 2.72
C GLU A 151 -2.69 -14.99 1.40
N ALA A 152 -2.56 -16.23 0.86
CA ALA A 152 -3.35 -16.63 -0.30
C ALA A 152 -4.76 -17.00 0.15
N VAL A 153 -5.75 -16.34 -0.41
CA VAL A 153 -7.15 -16.77 -0.25
C VAL A 153 -7.40 -17.94 -1.20
N SER A 154 -7.56 -19.13 -0.61
CA SER A 154 -7.70 -20.41 -1.28
C SER A 154 -9.00 -20.48 -2.10
N ALA A 155 -8.93 -20.09 -3.37
CA ALA A 155 -9.84 -20.53 -4.41
C ALA A 155 -9.17 -20.39 -5.78
N GLY A 156 -8.19 -21.25 -6.07
CA GLY A 156 -7.62 -21.45 -7.41
C GLY A 156 -6.48 -20.49 -7.76
N ASN A 157 -5.31 -21.06 -7.96
CA ASN A 157 -4.14 -20.55 -8.71
C ASN A 157 -3.72 -19.08 -8.59
N GLY A 158 -3.81 -18.47 -7.43
CA GLY A 158 -3.13 -17.20 -7.16
C GLY A 158 -1.62 -17.45 -7.03
N GLU A 159 -0.81 -16.83 -7.90
CA GLU A 159 0.64 -16.93 -7.83
C GLU A 159 1.17 -16.00 -6.74
N ILE A 160 1.51 -16.56 -5.57
CA ILE A 160 2.28 -15.86 -4.55
C ILE A 160 3.75 -16.21 -4.76
N ARG A 161 4.56 -15.23 -5.11
CA ARG A 161 6.02 -15.36 -5.16
C ARG A 161 6.60 -14.67 -3.93
N LEU A 162 7.00 -15.46 -2.96
CA LEU A 162 7.78 -15.01 -1.79
C LEU A 162 9.24 -14.87 -2.14
#